data_4c7f7bb72b79784b4f0709393654767e
#
_entry.id   4c7f7bb72b79784b4f0709393654767e
#
_cell.length_a   1.000
_cell.length_b   1.000
_cell.length_c   1.000
_cell.angle_alpha   90.00
_cell.angle_beta   90.00
_cell.angle_gamma   90.00
#
_symmetry.space_group_name_H-M   'P 1'
#
loop_
_entity.id
_entity.type
_entity.pdbx_description
1 polymer ?
#
loop_
_entity_poly.entity_id
_entity_poly.type
_entity_poly.pdbx_seq_one_letter_code
_entity_poly.pdbx_strand_id
1 'polypeptide(L)'
;MKKILPGGTITLALLSANHAFAGGLWLNEYGDFSGGRASAGAAAGTDEAATIIHNPASATRIKGDKLFASASALITRLKFDVKESTSVVGDGNGGQAGQVTPGASLAYVFDNGWNKWSTGISLAGLAGAGLNYDDDWVGRYQATEVNLLVMAMGGTVAYQVTDRLSIGVTPQIFYSTLTQKLRLPIPDRKDVR
;
A
#
# COMPACT_ATOMS: atom_id res chain seq x y z
N MET A 1 49.01 1.77 -16.53
CA MET A 1 47.77 2.53 -16.64
C MET A 1 46.66 1.74 -15.92
N LYS A 2 46.29 2.13 -14.69
CA LYS A 2 45.19 1.52 -13.94
C LYS A 2 43.87 2.12 -14.43
N LYS A 3 43.00 1.30 -15.02
CA LYS A 3 41.63 1.71 -15.37
C LYS A 3 40.82 1.85 -14.07
N ILE A 4 40.49 3.08 -13.72
CA ILE A 4 39.54 3.40 -12.66
C ILE A 4 38.15 3.09 -13.23
N LEU A 5 37.49 2.06 -12.72
CA LEU A 5 36.11 1.76 -13.05
C LEU A 5 35.18 2.88 -12.52
N PRO A 6 34.10 3.21 -13.24
CA PRO A 6 33.28 4.37 -12.95
C PRO A 6 32.28 4.08 -11.83
N GLY A 7 32.76 3.97 -10.60
CA GLY A 7 31.86 3.94 -9.42
C GLY A 7 31.05 5.22 -9.22
N GLY A 8 31.50 6.36 -9.78
CA GLY A 8 30.79 7.62 -9.70
C GLY A 8 29.53 7.73 -10.58
N THR A 9 29.45 6.97 -11.66
CA THR A 9 28.34 7.06 -12.61
C THR A 9 27.08 6.37 -12.06
N ILE A 10 27.22 5.29 -11.29
CA ILE A 10 26.09 4.58 -10.68
C ILE A 10 25.50 5.41 -9.54
N THR A 11 26.35 6.08 -8.76
CA THR A 11 25.89 6.95 -7.66
C THR A 11 25.12 8.17 -8.19
N LEU A 12 25.55 8.74 -9.32
CA LEU A 12 24.86 9.89 -9.92
C LEU A 12 23.52 9.49 -10.55
N ALA A 13 23.41 8.30 -11.13
CA ALA A 13 22.15 7.77 -11.69
C ALA A 13 21.10 7.50 -10.60
N LEU A 14 21.51 7.09 -9.41
CA LEU A 14 20.60 6.89 -8.26
C LEU A 14 20.12 8.22 -7.65
N LEU A 15 20.90 9.30 -7.79
CA LEU A 15 20.53 10.64 -7.30
C LEU A 15 19.61 11.39 -8.29
N SER A 16 19.53 10.97 -9.53
CA SER A 16 18.66 11.56 -10.57
C SER A 16 17.32 10.84 -10.72
N ALA A 17 16.99 9.87 -9.87
CA ALA A 17 15.68 9.29 -9.82
C ALA A 17 14.66 10.37 -9.45
N ASN A 18 13.83 10.77 -10.43
CA ASN A 18 12.76 11.72 -10.19
C ASN A 18 11.87 11.16 -9.07
N HIS A 19 11.69 11.94 -8.02
CA HIS A 19 10.80 11.58 -6.93
C HIS A 19 9.36 11.59 -7.46
N ALA A 20 8.79 10.43 -7.68
CA ALA A 20 7.37 10.31 -7.99
C ALA A 20 6.57 10.52 -6.70
N PHE A 21 5.98 11.69 -6.54
CA PHE A 21 5.06 12.00 -5.43
C PHE A 21 3.65 11.50 -5.78
N ALA A 22 3.43 10.19 -5.75
CA ALA A 22 2.15 9.59 -6.10
C ALA A 22 1.77 8.48 -5.10
N GLY A 23 1.64 8.83 -3.82
CA GLY A 23 1.41 7.85 -2.76
C GLY A 23 0.22 8.10 -1.85
N GLY A 24 -0.74 8.96 -2.23
CA GLY A 24 -1.80 9.41 -1.34
C GLY A 24 -2.74 8.34 -0.78
N LEU A 25 -2.71 7.12 -1.32
CA LEU A 25 -3.52 5.99 -0.84
C LEU A 25 -2.67 4.81 -0.35
N TRP A 26 -1.37 5.01 -0.21
CA TRP A 26 -0.48 4.01 0.34
C TRP A 26 -0.50 4.07 1.86
N LEU A 27 -0.90 2.97 2.49
CA LEU A 27 -1.00 2.86 3.94
C LEU A 27 0.10 1.92 4.44
N ASN A 28 1.15 2.48 5.02
CA ASN A 28 2.27 1.68 5.54
C ASN A 28 1.87 0.78 6.72
N GLU A 29 0.86 1.18 7.48
CA GLU A 29 0.34 0.47 8.65
C GLU A 29 -0.84 -0.45 8.35
N TYR A 30 -1.27 -0.55 7.09
CA TYR A 30 -2.46 -1.28 6.72
C TYR A 30 -2.25 -2.79 6.84
N GLY A 31 -2.88 -3.38 7.85
CA GLY A 31 -2.85 -4.81 8.11
C GLY A 31 -1.52 -5.32 8.66
N ASP A 32 -0.63 -4.48 9.18
CA ASP A 32 0.61 -4.90 9.79
C ASP A 32 0.64 -4.64 11.32
N PHE A 33 1.71 -5.11 11.97
CA PHE A 33 1.89 -4.99 13.42
C PHE A 33 2.17 -3.55 13.89
N SER A 34 2.56 -2.66 12.99
CA SER A 34 2.96 -1.30 13.31
C SER A 34 1.78 -0.32 13.34
N GLY A 35 0.57 -0.76 13.01
CA GLY A 35 -0.63 0.08 12.92
C GLY A 35 -0.89 0.90 14.18
N GLY A 36 -0.74 0.32 15.35
CA GLY A 36 -0.89 1.03 16.63
C GLY A 36 0.19 2.06 16.93
N ARG A 37 1.26 2.11 16.14
CA ARG A 37 2.40 3.03 16.25
C ARG A 37 2.55 3.94 15.02
N ALA A 38 1.54 3.99 14.15
CA ALA A 38 1.60 4.72 12.88
C ALA A 38 2.89 4.42 12.09
N SER A 39 3.25 3.15 11.99
CA SER A 39 4.46 2.61 11.35
C SER A 39 5.79 3.00 12.00
N ALA A 40 5.78 3.60 13.19
CA ALA A 40 7.03 3.94 13.88
C ALA A 40 7.82 2.66 14.20
N GLY A 41 9.06 2.58 13.69
CA GLY A 41 9.94 1.44 13.90
C GLY A 41 9.66 0.21 13.02
N ALA A 42 8.72 0.27 12.06
CA ALA A 42 8.37 -0.87 11.20
C ALA A 42 9.58 -1.45 10.45
N ALA A 43 10.51 -0.60 10.01
CA ALA A 43 11.73 -1.00 9.30
C ALA A 43 12.94 -1.21 10.22
N ALA A 44 12.81 -1.01 11.54
CA ALA A 44 13.96 -1.02 12.45
C ALA A 44 14.49 -2.43 12.77
N GLY A 45 13.80 -3.47 12.35
CA GLY A 45 14.19 -4.85 12.60
C GLY A 45 13.87 -5.26 14.05
N THR A 46 12.63 -5.64 14.26
CA THR A 46 12.16 -6.32 15.47
C THR A 46 12.30 -7.83 15.28
N ASP A 47 12.04 -8.62 16.31
CA ASP A 47 11.99 -10.08 16.21
C ASP A 47 10.73 -10.60 15.50
N GLU A 48 9.92 -9.70 14.92
CA GLU A 48 8.67 -10.04 14.28
C GLU A 48 8.86 -10.31 12.78
N ALA A 49 8.28 -11.40 12.29
CA ALA A 49 8.37 -11.75 10.86
C ALA A 49 7.82 -10.66 9.93
N ALA A 50 6.84 -9.88 10.37
CA ALA A 50 6.27 -8.77 9.60
C ALA A 50 7.31 -7.71 9.19
N THR A 51 8.43 -7.60 9.92
CA THR A 51 9.48 -6.62 9.63
C THR A 51 10.06 -6.79 8.22
N ILE A 52 10.05 -8.02 7.65
CA ILE A 52 10.55 -8.27 6.30
C ILE A 52 9.76 -7.55 5.21
N ILE A 53 8.52 -7.17 5.49
CA ILE A 53 7.66 -6.41 4.54
C ILE A 53 8.28 -5.02 4.30
N HIS A 54 8.83 -4.39 5.33
CA HIS A 54 9.41 -3.05 5.28
C HIS A 54 10.93 -3.06 5.10
N ASN A 55 11.61 -4.08 5.65
CA ASN A 55 13.07 -4.20 5.62
C ASN A 55 13.49 -5.66 5.43
N PRO A 56 13.77 -6.09 4.22
CA PRO A 56 14.19 -7.46 3.94
C PRO A 56 15.41 -7.92 4.74
N ALA A 57 16.35 -7.01 4.98
CA ALA A 57 17.58 -7.34 5.74
C ALA A 57 17.30 -7.75 7.20
N SER A 58 16.14 -7.38 7.74
CA SER A 58 15.74 -7.76 9.10
C SER A 58 15.57 -9.26 9.29
N ALA A 59 15.33 -10.02 8.22
CA ALA A 59 15.21 -11.48 8.27
C ALA A 59 16.43 -12.13 8.93
N THR A 60 17.63 -11.55 8.80
CA THR A 60 18.87 -12.10 9.40
C THR A 60 18.90 -11.99 10.93
N ARG A 61 18.05 -11.17 11.53
CA ARG A 61 17.95 -11.01 12.98
C ARG A 61 16.94 -11.95 13.62
N ILE A 62 16.05 -12.52 12.82
CA ILE A 62 15.00 -13.41 13.28
C ILE A 62 15.61 -14.79 13.46
N LYS A 63 15.45 -15.36 14.65
CA LYS A 63 15.94 -16.69 15.01
C LYS A 63 14.76 -17.66 15.04
N GLY A 64 14.97 -18.81 14.42
CA GLY A 64 13.95 -19.83 14.29
C GLY A 64 12.87 -19.45 13.27
N ASP A 65 11.95 -20.36 13.07
CA ASP A 65 10.76 -20.12 12.26
C ASP A 65 9.85 -19.09 12.94
N LYS A 66 9.46 -18.08 12.22
CA LYS A 66 8.54 -17.05 12.72
C LYS A 66 7.40 -16.82 11.74
N LEU A 67 6.20 -16.94 12.24
CA LEU A 67 4.97 -16.58 11.54
C LEU A 67 4.39 -15.31 12.15
N PHE A 68 4.00 -14.40 11.30
CA PHE A 68 3.15 -13.26 11.63
C PHE A 68 1.90 -13.29 10.77
N ALA A 69 0.74 -13.07 11.37
CA ALA A 69 -0.52 -12.90 10.67
C ALA A 69 -1.32 -11.79 11.33
N SER A 70 -1.92 -10.94 10.52
CA SER A 70 -2.72 -9.81 10.99
C SER A 70 -3.94 -9.63 10.10
N ALA A 71 -5.03 -9.19 10.72
CA ALA A 71 -6.24 -8.75 10.04
C ALA A 71 -6.68 -7.41 10.60
N SER A 72 -7.16 -6.53 9.75
CA SER A 72 -7.60 -5.18 10.11
C SER A 72 -8.82 -4.77 9.30
N ALA A 73 -9.47 -3.70 9.74
CA ALA A 73 -10.53 -3.05 8.99
C ALA A 73 -10.31 -1.54 9.02
N LEU A 74 -10.24 -0.93 7.85
CA LEU A 74 -10.22 0.51 7.70
C LEU A 74 -11.66 1.00 7.56
N ILE A 75 -12.14 1.73 8.56
CA ILE A 75 -13.48 2.32 8.58
C ILE A 75 -13.34 3.78 8.18
N THR A 76 -13.74 4.10 6.95
CA THR A 76 -13.70 5.47 6.45
C THR A 76 -15.06 6.16 6.67
N ARG A 77 -15.00 7.42 7.04
CA ARG A 77 -16.17 8.30 7.11
C ARG A 77 -15.89 9.51 6.25
N LEU A 78 -16.61 9.61 5.16
CA LEU A 78 -16.47 10.71 4.20
C LEU A 78 -17.82 11.31 3.89
N LYS A 79 -17.95 12.61 4.13
CA LYS A 79 -19.13 13.41 3.77
C LYS A 79 -18.68 14.56 2.90
N PHE A 80 -19.42 14.79 1.85
CA PHE A 80 -19.24 15.95 0.99
C PHE A 80 -20.16 17.07 1.45
N ASP A 81 -19.64 18.28 1.55
CA ASP A 81 -20.43 19.48 1.92
C ASP A 81 -20.53 20.41 0.72
N VAL A 82 -21.75 20.61 0.25
CA VAL A 82 -22.06 21.52 -0.86
C VAL A 82 -22.26 22.91 -0.29
N LYS A 83 -21.28 23.80 -0.47
CA LYS A 83 -21.36 25.17 0.05
C LYS A 83 -22.17 26.10 -0.84
N GLU A 84 -21.98 26.00 -2.15
CA GLU A 84 -22.73 26.78 -3.15
C GLU A 84 -23.01 25.88 -4.34
N SER A 85 -24.28 25.73 -4.70
CA SER A 85 -24.68 25.00 -5.90
C SER A 85 -25.05 26.01 -6.98
N THR A 86 -24.20 26.15 -7.97
CA THR A 86 -24.50 26.88 -9.22
C THR A 86 -24.88 25.92 -10.35
N SER A 87 -24.96 24.62 -10.04
CA SER A 87 -25.08 23.60 -11.06
C SER A 87 -26.53 23.24 -11.34
N VAL A 88 -26.84 23.08 -12.62
CA VAL A 88 -28.07 22.42 -13.12
C VAL A 88 -28.21 20.96 -12.65
N VAL A 89 -27.24 20.46 -11.90
CA VAL A 89 -27.10 19.05 -11.53
C VAL A 89 -27.78 18.73 -10.20
N GLY A 90 -28.20 19.76 -9.45
CA GLY A 90 -28.77 19.62 -8.10
C GLY A 90 -27.69 19.83 -7.02
N ASP A 91 -28.10 19.70 -5.77
CA ASP A 91 -27.32 20.02 -4.56
C ASP A 91 -27.16 18.83 -3.60
N GLY A 92 -27.41 17.61 -4.07
CA GLY A 92 -27.26 16.40 -3.29
C GLY A 92 -25.80 16.20 -2.82
N ASN A 93 -25.59 15.97 -1.52
CA ASN A 93 -24.27 15.77 -0.94
C ASN A 93 -23.76 14.33 -1.01
N GLY A 94 -24.57 13.39 -1.52
CA GLY A 94 -24.21 11.99 -1.70
C GLY A 94 -24.09 11.18 -0.42
N GLY A 95 -24.56 11.69 0.72
CA GLY A 95 -24.64 10.96 1.97
C GLY A 95 -23.28 10.67 2.62
N GLN A 96 -23.16 9.51 3.25
CA GLN A 96 -21.92 8.99 3.83
C GLN A 96 -21.26 8.03 2.84
N ALA A 97 -20.28 8.50 2.10
CA ALA A 97 -19.63 7.75 1.04
C ALA A 97 -18.55 6.77 1.50
N GLY A 98 -18.05 6.92 2.72
CA GLY A 98 -16.99 6.06 3.22
C GLY A 98 -17.47 4.63 3.48
N GLN A 99 -16.59 3.67 3.30
CA GLN A 99 -16.86 2.24 3.44
C GLN A 99 -15.92 1.57 4.45
N VAL A 100 -16.20 0.32 4.75
CA VAL A 100 -15.30 -0.57 5.51
C VAL A 100 -14.46 -1.36 4.52
N THR A 101 -13.16 -1.17 4.57
CA THR A 101 -12.21 -1.90 3.72
C THR A 101 -11.41 -2.87 4.58
N PRO A 102 -11.49 -4.19 4.33
CA PRO A 102 -10.70 -5.17 5.07
C PRO A 102 -9.23 -5.09 4.67
N GLY A 103 -8.34 -5.35 5.63
CA GLY A 103 -6.91 -5.48 5.44
C GLY A 103 -6.38 -6.75 6.08
N ALA A 104 -5.33 -7.27 5.51
CA ALA A 104 -4.64 -8.43 6.06
C ALA A 104 -3.16 -8.41 5.68
N SER A 105 -2.32 -8.96 6.54
CA SER A 105 -0.94 -9.29 6.19
C SER A 105 -0.52 -10.62 6.81
N LEU A 106 0.41 -11.28 6.11
CA LEU A 106 1.04 -12.51 6.52
C LEU A 106 2.53 -12.40 6.21
N ALA A 107 3.37 -12.81 7.12
CA ALA A 107 4.80 -12.95 6.87
C ALA A 107 5.33 -14.21 7.57
N TYR A 108 6.21 -14.90 6.88
CA TYR A 108 6.89 -16.07 7.44
C TYR A 108 8.38 -15.99 7.13
N VAL A 109 9.19 -16.18 8.14
CA VAL A 109 10.65 -16.29 8.02
C VAL A 109 11.03 -17.72 8.34
N PHE A 110 11.82 -18.33 7.45
CA PHE A 110 12.25 -19.72 7.57
C PHE A 110 13.59 -19.82 8.32
N ASP A 111 13.66 -20.72 9.28
CA ASP A 111 14.94 -21.18 9.84
C ASP A 111 15.55 -22.24 8.92
N ASN A 112 16.31 -21.78 7.96
CA ASN A 112 16.95 -22.69 7.00
C ASN A 112 18.18 -23.41 7.58
N GLY A 113 18.59 -23.10 8.81
CA GLY A 113 19.88 -23.56 9.34
C GLY A 113 21.09 -23.07 8.54
N TRP A 114 20.89 -22.13 7.61
CA TRP A 114 21.96 -21.59 6.77
C TRP A 114 22.69 -20.48 7.51
N ASN A 115 23.99 -20.72 7.76
CA ASN A 115 24.80 -19.69 8.37
C ASN A 115 24.77 -18.40 7.53
N LYS A 116 24.38 -17.28 8.13
CA LYS A 116 24.30 -15.94 7.54
C LYS A 116 23.19 -15.70 6.50
N TRP A 117 22.47 -16.70 6.04
CA TRP A 117 21.36 -16.53 5.09
C TRP A 117 20.02 -16.70 5.80
N SER A 118 19.07 -15.89 5.43
CA SER A 118 17.68 -16.00 5.88
C SER A 118 16.75 -15.81 4.70
N THR A 119 15.65 -16.55 4.69
CA THR A 119 14.62 -16.42 3.67
C THR A 119 13.26 -16.21 4.31
N GLY A 120 12.32 -15.67 3.55
CA GLY A 120 10.97 -15.46 4.02
C GLY A 120 10.01 -15.23 2.87
N ILE A 121 8.74 -15.27 3.21
CA ILE A 121 7.65 -14.89 2.30
C ILE A 121 6.75 -13.89 3.00
N SER A 122 6.13 -13.01 2.22
CA SER A 122 5.18 -12.04 2.74
C SER A 122 4.02 -11.80 1.80
N LEU A 123 2.87 -11.53 2.38
CA LEU A 123 1.66 -11.04 1.72
C LEU A 123 1.16 -9.85 2.53
N ALA A 124 0.92 -8.72 1.89
CA ALA A 124 0.45 -7.52 2.58
C ALA A 124 -0.57 -6.76 1.73
N GLY A 125 -1.63 -6.28 2.38
CA GLY A 125 -2.50 -5.26 1.83
C GLY A 125 -1.82 -3.90 1.97
N LEU A 126 -1.46 -3.27 0.85
CA LEU A 126 -0.69 -2.03 0.84
C LEU A 126 -1.56 -0.79 0.70
N ALA A 127 -2.69 -0.91 0.04
CA ALA A 127 -3.66 0.16 -0.10
C ALA A 127 -5.07 -0.42 -0.24
N GLY A 128 -6.02 0.31 0.30
CA GLY A 128 -7.43 0.00 0.16
C GLY A 128 -8.26 1.24 0.43
N ALA A 129 -9.21 1.51 -0.45
CA ALA A 129 -10.16 2.59 -0.28
C ALA A 129 -11.47 2.22 -0.94
N GLY A 130 -12.57 2.50 -0.26
CA GLY A 130 -13.91 2.36 -0.81
C GLY A 130 -14.69 3.64 -0.61
N LEU A 131 -15.29 4.15 -1.68
CA LEU A 131 -16.22 5.27 -1.68
C LEU A 131 -17.46 4.85 -2.44
N ASN A 132 -18.64 5.18 -1.90
CA ASN A 132 -19.90 4.99 -2.56
C ASN A 132 -20.85 6.12 -2.19
N TYR A 133 -21.09 7.01 -3.13
CA TYR A 133 -22.00 8.13 -2.97
C TYR A 133 -23.41 7.75 -3.42
N ASP A 134 -24.42 8.37 -2.83
CA ASP A 134 -25.81 8.25 -3.26
C ASP A 134 -25.98 8.78 -4.69
N ASP A 135 -27.04 8.35 -5.33
CA ASP A 135 -27.31 8.62 -6.75
C ASP A 135 -27.58 10.10 -7.07
N ASP A 136 -27.98 10.89 -6.10
CA ASP A 136 -28.28 12.32 -6.23
C ASP A 136 -27.06 13.23 -6.03
N TRP A 137 -25.90 12.66 -5.72
CA TRP A 137 -24.67 13.43 -5.45
C TRP A 137 -24.32 14.38 -6.61
N VAL A 138 -24.00 15.62 -6.25
CA VAL A 138 -23.61 16.67 -7.21
C VAL A 138 -22.41 16.27 -8.08
N GLY A 139 -21.48 15.48 -7.58
CA GLY A 139 -20.30 14.98 -8.29
C GLY A 139 -20.50 13.67 -9.06
N ARG A 140 -21.72 13.16 -9.22
CA ARG A 140 -22.03 11.84 -9.83
C ARG A 140 -21.50 11.63 -11.24
N TYR A 141 -21.24 12.70 -11.98
CA TYR A 141 -20.63 12.63 -13.31
C TYR A 141 -19.10 12.47 -13.29
N GLN A 142 -18.48 12.63 -12.12
CA GLN A 142 -17.05 12.37 -11.93
C GLN A 142 -16.82 10.98 -11.35
N ALA A 143 -17.52 10.62 -10.28
CA ALA A 143 -17.50 9.28 -9.72
C ALA A 143 -18.68 9.10 -8.75
N THR A 144 -19.38 7.97 -8.82
CA THR A 144 -20.37 7.55 -7.81
C THR A 144 -19.78 6.47 -6.90
N GLU A 145 -18.91 5.64 -7.43
CA GLU A 145 -18.26 4.58 -6.68
C GLU A 145 -16.78 4.52 -7.07
N VAL A 146 -15.91 4.38 -6.08
CA VAL A 146 -14.49 4.10 -6.28
C VAL A 146 -14.09 3.01 -5.28
N ASN A 147 -13.58 1.89 -5.78
CA ASN A 147 -13.01 0.83 -4.95
C ASN A 147 -11.60 0.54 -5.43
N LEU A 148 -10.64 0.69 -4.53
CA LEU A 148 -9.23 0.36 -4.77
C LEU A 148 -8.79 -0.72 -3.78
N LEU A 149 -8.11 -1.73 -4.28
CA LEU A 149 -7.39 -2.70 -3.49
C LEU A 149 -6.01 -2.92 -4.11
N VAL A 150 -4.97 -2.87 -3.28
CA VAL A 150 -3.60 -3.20 -3.70
C VAL A 150 -3.02 -4.19 -2.69
N MET A 151 -2.60 -5.33 -3.20
CA MET A 151 -1.91 -6.37 -2.43
C MET A 151 -0.53 -6.63 -3.02
N ALA A 152 0.45 -6.90 -2.16
CA ALA A 152 1.78 -7.33 -2.57
C ALA A 152 2.09 -8.69 -1.98
N MET A 153 2.67 -9.57 -2.78
CA MET A 153 3.26 -10.83 -2.36
C MET A 153 4.74 -10.83 -2.69
N GLY A 154 5.59 -11.16 -1.74
CA GLY A 154 7.04 -11.12 -1.89
C GLY A 154 7.76 -12.34 -1.34
N GLY A 155 8.89 -12.67 -1.96
CA GLY A 155 9.86 -13.63 -1.45
C GLY A 155 11.14 -12.91 -1.00
N THR A 156 11.49 -13.02 0.27
CA THR A 156 12.64 -12.34 0.87
C THR A 156 13.84 -13.24 0.89
N VAL A 157 15.00 -12.69 0.51
CA VAL A 157 16.31 -13.29 0.74
C VAL A 157 17.20 -12.22 1.40
N ALA A 158 17.85 -12.60 2.50
CA ALA A 158 18.74 -11.72 3.23
C ALA A 158 20.04 -12.42 3.56
N TYR A 159 21.11 -11.63 3.67
CA TYR A 159 22.46 -12.10 3.99
C TYR A 159 23.11 -11.21 5.03
N GLN A 160 23.64 -11.82 6.09
CA GLN A 160 24.42 -11.14 7.11
C GLN A 160 25.88 -11.02 6.67
N VAL A 161 26.25 -9.83 6.19
CA VAL A 161 27.62 -9.55 5.72
C VAL A 161 28.60 -9.53 6.88
N THR A 162 28.25 -8.82 7.95
CA THR A 162 29.01 -8.74 9.21
C THR A 162 28.04 -8.77 10.38
N ASP A 163 28.52 -8.82 11.60
CA ASP A 163 27.67 -8.77 12.81
C ASP A 163 26.86 -7.47 12.91
N ARG A 164 27.23 -6.43 12.15
CA ARG A 164 26.58 -5.11 12.17
C ARG A 164 25.90 -4.73 10.86
N LEU A 165 26.15 -5.48 9.79
CA LEU A 165 25.62 -5.16 8.46
C LEU A 165 24.95 -6.38 7.85
N SER A 166 23.70 -6.20 7.46
CA SER A 166 22.93 -7.17 6.67
C SER A 166 22.39 -6.49 5.42
N ILE A 167 22.24 -7.24 4.35
CA ILE A 167 21.60 -6.83 3.11
C ILE A 167 20.45 -7.78 2.83
N GLY A 168 19.40 -7.29 2.16
CA GLY A 168 18.26 -8.12 1.82
C GLY A 168 17.51 -7.54 0.63
N VAL A 169 16.81 -8.41 -0.07
CA VAL A 169 15.98 -8.08 -1.22
C VAL A 169 14.68 -8.88 -1.15
N THR A 170 13.59 -8.23 -1.55
CA THR A 170 12.28 -8.86 -1.68
C THR A 170 11.70 -8.47 -3.04
N PRO A 171 11.90 -9.28 -4.10
CA PRO A 171 11.09 -9.15 -5.29
C PRO A 171 9.61 -9.32 -4.93
N GLN A 172 8.76 -8.45 -5.50
CA GLN A 172 7.34 -8.42 -5.18
C GLN A 172 6.49 -8.50 -6.44
N ILE A 173 5.37 -9.18 -6.32
CA ILE A 173 4.29 -9.20 -7.30
C ILE A 173 3.13 -8.42 -6.71
N PHE A 174 2.61 -7.45 -7.47
CA PHE A 174 1.46 -6.65 -7.07
C PHE A 174 0.21 -7.14 -7.77
N TYR A 175 -0.85 -7.29 -7.00
CA TYR A 175 -2.21 -7.44 -7.49
C TYR A 175 -2.99 -6.18 -7.12
N SER A 176 -3.57 -5.52 -8.10
CA SER A 176 -4.38 -4.34 -7.87
C SER A 176 -5.68 -4.38 -8.65
N THR A 177 -6.75 -3.94 -8.01
CA THR A 177 -8.04 -3.71 -8.65
C THR A 177 -8.49 -2.29 -8.39
N LEU A 178 -8.97 -1.63 -9.44
CA LEU A 178 -9.62 -0.33 -9.36
C LEU A 178 -10.96 -0.42 -10.06
N THR A 179 -12.03 -0.20 -9.30
CA THR A 179 -13.37 -0.04 -9.85
C THR A 179 -13.78 1.42 -9.68
N GLN A 180 -14.19 2.05 -10.78
CA GLN A 180 -14.74 3.39 -10.77
C GLN A 180 -16.05 3.40 -11.55
N LYS A 181 -17.11 3.91 -10.93
CA LYS A 181 -18.40 4.14 -11.58
C LYS A 181 -18.70 5.63 -11.63
N LEU A 182 -19.34 6.05 -12.68
CA LEU A 182 -19.82 7.43 -12.87
C LEU A 182 -21.14 7.38 -13.63
N ARG A 183 -21.93 8.43 -13.52
CA ARG A 183 -23.11 8.62 -14.36
C ARG A 183 -22.75 9.42 -15.60
N LEU A 184 -23.40 9.08 -16.71
CA LEU A 184 -23.29 9.88 -17.93
C LEU A 184 -24.42 10.92 -17.95
N PRO A 185 -24.15 12.14 -18.39
CA PRO A 185 -25.17 13.18 -18.54
C PRO A 185 -26.03 12.94 -19.82
N ILE A 186 -26.71 11.80 -19.84
CA ILE A 186 -27.64 11.49 -20.94
C ILE A 186 -28.99 12.07 -20.53
N PRO A 187 -29.60 12.98 -21.34
CA PRO A 187 -30.95 13.47 -21.06
C PRO A 187 -31.92 12.29 -20.93
N ASP A 188 -32.69 12.26 -19.86
CA ASP A 188 -33.74 11.26 -19.72
C ASP A 188 -34.74 11.44 -20.89
N ARG A 189 -35.08 10.33 -21.53
CA ARG A 189 -35.99 10.33 -22.71
C ARG A 189 -37.35 10.99 -22.45
N LYS A 190 -37.64 11.32 -21.20
CA LYS A 190 -38.86 11.99 -20.77
C LYS A 190 -38.83 13.52 -20.94
N ASP A 191 -37.64 14.10 -21.11
CA ASP A 191 -37.48 15.55 -21.25
C ASP A 191 -37.45 16.03 -22.70
N VAL A 192 -37.62 15.13 -23.67
CA VAL A 192 -37.73 15.41 -25.10
C VAL A 192 -39.20 15.22 -25.51
N ARG A 193 -40.04 16.17 -25.10
CA ARG A 193 -41.39 16.37 -25.66
C ARG A 193 -41.58 17.82 -26.01
#